data_0a3cf8458871a9d724d5a0946aa14098
#
_entry.id   0a3cf8458871a9d724d5a0946aa14098
#
_cell.length_a   1.000
_cell.length_b   1.000
_cell.length_c   1.000
_cell.angle_alpha   90.00
_cell.angle_beta   90.00
_cell.angle_gamma   90.00
#
_symmetry.space_group_name_H-M   'P 1'
#
loop_
_entity.id
_entity.type
_entity.pdbx_description
1 polymer ?
#
loop_
_entity_poly.entity_id
_entity_poly.type
_entity_poly.pdbx_seq_one_letter_code
_entity_poly.pdbx_strand_id
1 'polypeptide(L)'
;MIKVWCITPDVGYGGNLLYNLTNNARKVPEPLPWIDPSINCLYKEAVLSFMVGNYDSALTDLCLLLEHVLRAAILNEEDSGMQRVDTATQLNKYGSLSEAIKKAENTHLMDRCDKDWWHAVSRVIRNKSAHYVLPVLLKRCAEEEKLRKYINKYELPENNSEYWYESYLINWGSFYHSAGGELVEGFLQDTTKELKIVISNTKWQGDESWWISLKEQYDSFFSYEWSIEKLQYSFENARKDFGSR
;
A
#
# COMPACT_ATOMS: atom_id res chain seq x y z
N MET A 1 11.90 2.07 -18.66
CA MET A 1 13.33 1.60 -18.73
C MET A 1 13.87 1.59 -17.30
N ILE A 2 13.79 0.45 -16.61
CA ILE A 2 14.32 0.29 -15.26
C ILE A 2 15.83 0.14 -15.41
N LYS A 3 16.58 1.16 -15.01
CA LYS A 3 18.03 1.03 -14.88
C LYS A 3 18.29 0.06 -13.73
N VAL A 4 18.60 -1.18 -14.08
CA VAL A 4 19.17 -2.15 -13.13
C VAL A 4 20.55 -1.63 -12.76
N TRP A 5 20.66 -1.03 -11.59
CA TRP A 5 21.97 -0.67 -11.02
C TRP A 5 22.74 -1.95 -10.75
N CYS A 6 23.93 -2.02 -11.30
CA CYS A 6 24.83 -3.16 -11.08
C CYS A 6 24.99 -3.44 -9.60
N ILE A 7 24.59 -4.65 -9.22
CA ILE A 7 24.80 -5.21 -7.89
C ILE A 7 26.30 -5.50 -7.79
N THR A 8 27.07 -4.63 -7.16
CA THR A 8 28.38 -5.01 -6.65
C THR A 8 28.17 -5.77 -5.35
N PRO A 9 28.97 -6.81 -5.05
CA PRO A 9 28.84 -7.60 -3.83
C PRO A 9 29.06 -6.80 -2.54
N ASP A 10 29.65 -5.64 -2.66
CA ASP A 10 29.87 -4.74 -1.55
C ASP A 10 28.78 -3.68 -1.52
N VAL A 11 27.96 -3.79 -0.49
CA VAL A 11 27.05 -2.79 0.04
C VAL A 11 25.67 -2.68 -0.60
N GLY A 12 24.75 -3.30 0.02
CA GLY A 12 23.59 -2.62 0.59
C GLY A 12 22.33 -2.57 -0.27
N TYR A 13 22.33 -2.03 -1.45
CA TYR A 13 21.06 -1.78 -2.15
C TYR A 13 20.57 -2.95 -3.02
N GLY A 14 21.43 -3.63 -3.73
CA GLY A 14 21.00 -4.70 -4.65
C GLY A 14 20.72 -6.03 -3.97
N GLY A 15 21.54 -6.40 -2.97
CA GLY A 15 21.28 -7.56 -2.12
C GLY A 15 20.00 -7.39 -1.30
N ASN A 16 19.74 -6.16 -0.87
CA ASN A 16 18.51 -5.80 -0.16
C ASN A 16 17.28 -5.88 -1.08
N LEU A 17 17.37 -5.56 -2.36
CA LEU A 17 16.23 -5.64 -3.27
C LEU A 17 15.72 -7.07 -3.44
N LEU A 18 16.60 -8.04 -3.75
CA LEU A 18 16.19 -9.44 -3.89
C LEU A 18 15.69 -10.03 -2.57
N TYR A 19 16.35 -9.68 -1.48
CA TYR A 19 15.95 -10.08 -0.13
C TYR A 19 14.58 -9.51 0.22
N ASN A 20 14.35 -8.22 -0.02
CA ASN A 20 13.06 -7.58 0.22
C ASN A 20 11.96 -8.19 -0.64
N LEU A 21 12.19 -8.34 -1.95
CA LEU A 21 11.22 -8.95 -2.86
C LEU A 21 10.76 -10.31 -2.36
N THR A 22 11.69 -11.19 -1.99
CA THR A 22 11.35 -12.56 -1.58
C THR A 22 10.76 -12.64 -0.18
N ASN A 23 11.26 -11.84 0.76
CA ASN A 23 10.73 -11.84 2.13
C ASN A 23 9.38 -11.13 2.23
N ASN A 24 9.25 -9.98 1.56
CA ASN A 24 8.03 -9.20 1.64
C ASN A 24 6.91 -9.84 0.80
N ALA A 25 7.22 -10.52 -0.30
CA ALA A 25 6.22 -11.25 -1.09
C ALA A 25 5.42 -12.26 -0.26
N ARG A 26 6.08 -12.94 0.69
CA ARG A 26 5.43 -13.91 1.59
C ARG A 26 4.49 -13.28 2.60
N LYS A 27 4.57 -11.97 2.77
CA LYS A 27 3.79 -11.18 3.73
C LYS A 27 2.64 -10.43 3.05
N VAL A 28 2.58 -10.47 1.71
CA VAL A 28 1.48 -9.88 0.94
C VAL A 28 0.19 -10.65 1.26
N PRO A 29 -0.89 -9.95 1.66
CA PRO A 29 -2.17 -10.60 1.88
C PRO A 29 -2.79 -11.09 0.57
N GLU A 30 -3.81 -11.94 0.68
CA GLU A 30 -4.65 -12.26 -0.47
C GLU A 30 -5.11 -10.98 -1.19
N PRO A 31 -5.01 -10.90 -2.53
CA PRO A 31 -5.32 -9.70 -3.27
C PRO A 31 -6.78 -9.24 -3.10
N LEU A 32 -7.01 -7.97 -3.39
CA LEU A 32 -8.37 -7.46 -3.53
C LEU A 32 -9.05 -8.14 -4.71
N PRO A 33 -10.37 -8.37 -4.66
CA PRO A 33 -11.11 -8.81 -5.83
C PRO A 33 -10.96 -7.77 -6.95
N TRP A 34 -11.06 -8.21 -8.19
CA TRP A 34 -11.07 -7.30 -9.32
C TRP A 34 -12.35 -6.48 -9.32
N ILE A 35 -12.23 -5.16 -9.31
CA ILE A 35 -13.38 -4.22 -9.29
C ILE A 35 -13.25 -3.13 -10.35
N ASP A 36 -12.07 -2.54 -10.49
CA ASP A 36 -11.80 -1.46 -11.44
C ASP A 36 -10.30 -1.43 -11.76
N PRO A 37 -9.92 -1.22 -13.03
CA PRO A 37 -8.50 -1.19 -13.43
C PRO A 37 -7.66 -0.20 -12.63
N SER A 38 -8.17 1.01 -12.39
CA SER A 38 -7.43 2.06 -11.68
C SER A 38 -7.18 1.69 -10.22
N ILE A 39 -8.17 1.12 -9.56
CA ILE A 39 -8.09 0.67 -8.17
C ILE A 39 -7.16 -0.56 -8.05
N ASN A 40 -7.37 -1.55 -8.91
CA ASN A 40 -6.57 -2.78 -8.85
C ASN A 40 -5.11 -2.55 -9.27
N CYS A 41 -4.85 -1.65 -10.23
CA CYS A 41 -3.49 -1.23 -10.55
C CYS A 41 -2.83 -0.48 -9.39
N LEU A 42 -3.53 0.45 -8.74
CA LEU A 42 -3.00 1.17 -7.57
C LEU A 42 -2.68 0.21 -6.41
N TYR A 43 -3.54 -0.78 -6.16
CA TYR A 43 -3.25 -1.81 -5.17
C TYR A 43 -1.99 -2.61 -5.53
N LYS A 44 -1.86 -3.03 -6.79
CA LYS A 44 -0.66 -3.73 -7.28
C LYS A 44 0.60 -2.88 -7.12
N GLU A 45 0.55 -1.58 -7.43
CA GLU A 45 1.68 -0.66 -7.25
C GLU A 45 2.06 -0.52 -5.76
N ALA A 46 1.08 -0.39 -4.87
CA ALA A 46 1.33 -0.35 -3.42
C ALA A 46 2.02 -1.62 -2.92
N VAL A 47 1.54 -2.79 -3.36
CA VAL A 47 2.14 -4.10 -3.02
C VAL A 47 3.55 -4.21 -3.60
N LEU A 48 3.77 -3.82 -4.84
CA LEU A 48 5.09 -3.85 -5.47
C LEU A 48 6.07 -2.92 -4.72
N SER A 49 5.64 -1.72 -4.38
CA SER A 49 6.43 -0.77 -3.58
C SER A 49 6.82 -1.37 -2.23
N PHE A 50 5.90 -2.04 -1.54
CA PHE A 50 6.18 -2.78 -0.31
C PHE A 50 7.20 -3.91 -0.54
N MET A 51 7.00 -4.71 -1.59
CA MET A 51 7.88 -5.85 -1.89
C MET A 51 9.31 -5.43 -2.17
N VAL A 52 9.53 -4.31 -2.85
CA VAL A 52 10.87 -3.79 -3.13
C VAL A 52 11.49 -3.02 -1.94
N GLY A 53 10.75 -2.81 -0.86
CA GLY A 53 11.20 -2.07 0.32
C GLY A 53 11.09 -0.56 0.18
N ASN A 54 10.29 -0.06 -0.76
CA ASN A 54 9.97 1.36 -0.88
C ASN A 54 8.74 1.69 -0.03
N TYR A 55 8.95 1.75 1.28
CA TYR A 55 7.88 1.83 2.27
C TYR A 55 7.12 3.16 2.25
N ASP A 56 7.78 4.27 1.91
CA ASP A 56 7.11 5.58 1.81
C ASP A 56 6.12 5.60 0.64
N SER A 57 6.52 5.07 -0.53
CA SER A 57 5.61 4.94 -1.67
C SER A 57 4.47 3.99 -1.37
N ALA A 58 4.76 2.81 -0.80
CA ALA A 58 3.74 1.84 -0.43
C ALA A 58 2.69 2.45 0.52
N LEU A 59 3.14 3.18 1.54
CA LEU A 59 2.26 3.86 2.50
C LEU A 59 1.38 4.91 1.82
N THR A 60 1.96 5.70 0.93
CA THR A 60 1.24 6.74 0.17
C THR A 60 0.20 6.11 -0.74
N ASP A 61 0.57 5.08 -1.49
CA ASP A 61 -0.33 4.38 -2.41
C ASP A 61 -1.48 3.69 -1.68
N LEU A 62 -1.22 3.10 -0.50
CA LEU A 62 -2.27 2.52 0.36
C LEU A 62 -3.25 3.58 0.87
N CYS A 63 -2.76 4.78 1.24
CA CYS A 63 -3.63 5.88 1.65
C CYS A 63 -4.51 6.38 0.49
N LEU A 64 -3.94 6.49 -0.71
CA LEU A 64 -4.69 6.85 -1.91
C LEU A 64 -5.72 5.78 -2.27
N LEU A 65 -5.35 4.52 -2.13
CA LEU A 65 -6.23 3.38 -2.37
C LEU A 65 -7.46 3.39 -1.47
N LEU A 66 -7.27 3.60 -0.15
CA LEU A 66 -8.37 3.75 0.82
C LEU A 66 -9.34 4.86 0.38
N GLU A 67 -8.78 5.99 -0.01
CA GLU A 67 -9.54 7.16 -0.45
C GLU A 67 -10.31 6.88 -1.75
N HIS A 68 -9.66 6.27 -2.74
CA HIS A 68 -10.27 5.97 -4.04
C HIS A 68 -11.37 4.91 -3.93
N VAL A 69 -11.13 3.81 -3.22
CA VAL A 69 -12.13 2.75 -3.05
C VAL A 69 -13.37 3.29 -2.34
N LEU A 70 -13.18 4.03 -1.25
CA LEU A 70 -14.30 4.55 -0.48
C LEU A 70 -15.13 5.55 -1.28
N ARG A 71 -14.49 6.46 -2.01
CA ARG A 71 -15.18 7.42 -2.88
C ARG A 71 -15.91 6.71 -4.03
N ALA A 72 -15.27 5.74 -4.67
CA ALA A 72 -15.90 4.97 -5.73
C ALA A 72 -17.10 4.17 -5.21
N ALA A 73 -17.00 3.59 -4.01
CA ALA A 73 -18.11 2.91 -3.36
C ALA A 73 -19.31 3.86 -3.09
N ILE A 74 -19.05 5.05 -2.54
CA ILE A 74 -20.07 6.06 -2.29
C ILE A 74 -20.76 6.47 -3.60
N LEU A 75 -19.99 6.76 -4.64
CA LEU A 75 -20.53 7.13 -5.96
C LEU A 75 -21.39 6.02 -6.55
N ASN A 76 -20.95 4.78 -6.42
CA ASN A 76 -21.67 3.63 -6.94
C ASN A 76 -23.02 3.40 -6.22
N GLU A 77 -23.13 3.77 -4.94
CA GLU A 77 -24.39 3.75 -4.18
C GLU A 77 -25.33 4.92 -4.55
N GLU A 78 -24.75 6.10 -4.81
CA GLU A 78 -25.55 7.28 -5.18
C GLU A 78 -26.14 7.18 -6.61
N ASP A 79 -25.40 6.57 -7.54
CA ASP A 79 -25.71 6.52 -8.97
C ASP A 79 -26.15 5.13 -9.45
N SER A 80 -27.03 4.48 -8.73
CA SER A 80 -27.54 3.12 -9.03
C SER A 80 -28.15 2.90 -10.44
N GLY A 81 -27.81 3.72 -11.41
CA GLY A 81 -28.27 3.64 -12.80
C GLY A 81 -27.45 4.45 -13.81
N MET A 82 -26.39 5.14 -13.40
CA MET A 82 -25.59 5.92 -14.35
C MET A 82 -24.44 5.11 -14.93
N GLN A 83 -24.35 5.13 -16.27
CA GLN A 83 -23.13 4.77 -17.01
C GLN A 83 -21.94 5.57 -16.47
N ARG A 84 -20.74 4.95 -16.45
CA ARG A 84 -19.45 5.54 -16.06
C ARG A 84 -19.37 7.03 -16.45
N VAL A 85 -19.73 7.89 -15.53
CA VAL A 85 -19.42 9.30 -15.66
C VAL A 85 -17.97 9.48 -15.21
N ASP A 86 -17.27 10.35 -15.92
CA ASP A 86 -15.88 10.75 -15.70
C ASP A 86 -15.43 10.63 -14.22
N THR A 87 -14.92 9.45 -13.89
CA THR A 87 -14.59 9.02 -12.52
C THR A 87 -13.63 10.00 -11.84
N ALA A 88 -12.74 10.65 -12.63
CA ALA A 88 -11.76 11.57 -12.10
C ALA A 88 -12.39 12.86 -11.56
N THR A 89 -13.38 13.42 -12.28
CA THR A 89 -14.08 14.64 -11.84
C THR A 89 -14.99 14.36 -10.65
N GLN A 90 -15.60 13.18 -10.61
CA GLN A 90 -16.51 12.81 -9.52
C GLN A 90 -15.76 12.35 -8.26
N LEU A 91 -14.60 11.70 -8.39
CA LEU A 91 -13.76 11.35 -7.24
C LEU A 91 -13.34 12.60 -6.43
N ASN A 92 -13.26 13.76 -7.05
CA ASN A 92 -12.98 15.03 -6.36
C ASN A 92 -14.18 15.59 -5.57
N LYS A 93 -15.39 15.06 -5.78
CA LYS A 93 -16.62 15.55 -5.12
C LYS A 93 -16.59 15.41 -3.59
N TYR A 94 -15.84 14.45 -3.06
CA TYR A 94 -15.82 14.15 -1.63
C TYR A 94 -14.53 14.59 -0.94
N GLY A 95 -13.86 15.61 -1.44
CA GLY A 95 -12.77 16.31 -0.75
C GLY A 95 -11.68 15.38 -0.19
N SER A 96 -11.65 15.22 1.12
CA SER A 96 -10.63 14.44 1.84
C SER A 96 -11.12 13.04 2.22
N LEU A 97 -10.18 12.13 2.57
CA LEU A 97 -10.52 10.82 3.14
C LEU A 97 -11.44 10.95 4.37
N SER A 98 -11.23 11.95 5.23
CA SER A 98 -12.08 12.19 6.41
C SER A 98 -13.53 12.51 6.04
N GLU A 99 -13.75 13.26 4.95
CA GLU A 99 -15.11 13.55 4.46
C GLU A 99 -15.77 12.32 3.84
N ALA A 100 -15.00 11.54 3.08
CA ALA A 100 -15.48 10.28 2.52
C ALA A 100 -15.88 9.28 3.63
N ILE A 101 -15.08 9.17 4.69
CA ILE A 101 -15.42 8.33 5.86
C ILE A 101 -16.74 8.76 6.47
N LYS A 102 -16.89 10.04 6.81
CA LYS A 102 -18.14 10.56 7.41
C LYS A 102 -19.35 10.31 6.53
N LYS A 103 -19.20 10.40 5.22
CA LYS A 103 -20.28 10.11 4.28
C LYS A 103 -20.63 8.63 4.28
N ALA A 104 -19.62 7.77 4.20
CA ALA A 104 -19.79 6.31 4.18
C ALA A 104 -20.35 5.74 5.49
N GLU A 105 -20.05 6.36 6.64
CA GLU A 105 -20.59 5.96 7.94
C GLU A 105 -22.11 6.10 8.05
N ASN A 106 -22.69 7.00 7.26
CA ASN A 106 -24.14 7.18 7.19
C ASN A 106 -24.82 6.21 6.20
N THR A 107 -24.05 5.28 5.65
CA THR A 107 -24.51 4.24 4.72
C THR A 107 -24.10 2.87 5.24
N HIS A 108 -24.55 1.80 4.58
CA HIS A 108 -24.13 0.44 4.89
C HIS A 108 -22.71 0.08 4.42
N LEU A 109 -22.04 0.96 3.67
CA LEU A 109 -20.72 0.71 3.09
C LEU A 109 -19.66 0.36 4.15
N MET A 110 -19.76 0.98 5.32
CA MET A 110 -18.84 0.74 6.44
C MET A 110 -19.40 -0.23 7.49
N ASP A 111 -20.45 -0.98 7.17
CA ASP A 111 -20.91 -2.04 8.05
C ASP A 111 -19.81 -3.09 8.23
N ARG A 112 -19.54 -3.47 9.49
CA ARG A 112 -18.46 -4.38 9.89
C ARG A 112 -17.03 -3.86 9.74
N CYS A 113 -16.84 -2.62 9.24
CA CYS A 113 -15.51 -1.97 9.24
C CYS A 113 -15.12 -1.51 10.65
N ASP A 114 -13.82 -1.48 10.93
CA ASP A 114 -13.29 -0.81 12.14
C ASP A 114 -13.24 0.71 11.90
N LYS A 115 -14.36 1.41 12.18
CA LYS A 115 -14.52 2.85 11.96
C LYS A 115 -13.45 3.67 12.69
N ASP A 116 -13.11 3.27 13.92
CA ASP A 116 -12.06 3.96 14.69
C ASP A 116 -10.70 3.85 14.01
N TRP A 117 -10.39 2.69 13.39
CA TRP A 117 -9.20 2.53 12.59
C TRP A 117 -9.20 3.45 11.36
N TRP A 118 -10.30 3.55 10.62
CA TRP A 118 -10.43 4.45 9.47
C TRP A 118 -10.18 5.90 9.86
N HIS A 119 -10.75 6.35 10.98
CA HIS A 119 -10.52 7.69 11.51
C HIS A 119 -9.07 7.91 11.95
N ALA A 120 -8.47 6.94 12.62
CA ALA A 120 -7.08 6.98 13.03
C ALA A 120 -6.14 7.08 11.82
N VAL A 121 -6.35 6.26 10.79
CA VAL A 121 -5.58 6.29 9.53
C VAL A 121 -5.70 7.66 8.85
N SER A 122 -6.91 8.18 8.70
CA SER A 122 -7.14 9.49 8.10
C SER A 122 -6.41 10.60 8.84
N ARG A 123 -6.47 10.59 10.18
CA ARG A 123 -5.87 11.62 11.05
C ARG A 123 -4.35 11.53 11.12
N VAL A 124 -3.80 10.32 11.27
CA VAL A 124 -2.38 10.11 11.56
C VAL A 124 -1.59 9.79 10.30
N ILE A 125 -2.00 8.79 9.53
CA ILE A 125 -1.20 8.30 8.40
C ILE A 125 -1.44 9.17 7.17
N ARG A 126 -2.69 9.30 6.70
CA ARG A 126 -3.01 10.00 5.45
C ARG A 126 -2.58 11.47 5.46
N ASN A 127 -2.86 12.19 6.54
CA ASN A 127 -2.51 13.61 6.63
C ASN A 127 -1.02 13.87 6.85
N LYS A 128 -0.26 12.84 7.25
CA LYS A 128 1.13 12.98 7.68
C LYS A 128 2.13 12.29 6.75
N SER A 129 1.74 11.25 6.02
CA SER A 129 2.63 10.53 5.10
C SER A 129 3.22 11.45 4.02
N ALA A 130 2.49 12.49 3.61
CA ALA A 130 2.97 13.47 2.63
C ALA A 130 3.91 14.54 3.23
N HIS A 131 4.03 14.65 4.56
CA HIS A 131 4.69 15.77 5.21
C HIS A 131 5.69 15.40 6.31
N TYR A 132 5.77 14.15 6.73
CA TYR A 132 6.63 13.73 7.84
C TYR A 132 7.59 12.63 7.43
N VAL A 133 8.80 12.76 7.93
CA VAL A 133 9.76 11.66 7.92
C VAL A 133 9.27 10.51 8.81
N LEU A 134 9.58 9.29 8.40
CA LEU A 134 9.12 8.05 9.03
C LEU A 134 9.18 8.02 10.57
N PRO A 135 10.23 8.50 11.25
CA PRO A 135 10.28 8.49 12.72
C PRO A 135 9.16 9.29 13.40
N VAL A 136 8.79 10.43 12.83
CA VAL A 136 7.70 11.26 13.37
C VAL A 136 6.35 10.55 13.16
N LEU A 137 6.19 9.87 12.03
CA LEU A 137 5.00 9.07 11.76
C LEU A 137 4.89 7.91 12.75
N LEU A 138 5.97 7.16 12.98
CA LEU A 138 6.02 6.04 13.93
C LEU A 138 5.65 6.49 15.35
N LYS A 139 6.21 7.62 15.82
CA LYS A 139 5.85 8.19 17.12
C LYS A 139 4.35 8.46 17.22
N ARG A 140 3.76 9.07 16.21
CA ARG A 140 2.32 9.36 16.19
C ARG A 140 1.45 8.10 16.11
N CYS A 141 1.89 7.09 15.37
CA CYS A 141 1.23 5.79 15.39
C CYS A 141 1.29 5.14 16.77
N ALA A 142 2.41 5.32 17.52
CA ALA A 142 2.54 4.83 18.90
C ALA A 142 1.57 5.50 19.87
N GLU A 143 1.27 6.77 19.65
CA GLU A 143 0.33 7.56 20.45
C GLU A 143 -1.14 7.22 20.14
N GLU A 144 -1.40 6.62 19.00
CA GLU A 144 -2.75 6.29 18.51
C GLU A 144 -3.09 4.82 18.80
N GLU A 145 -4.10 4.57 19.62
CA GLU A 145 -4.46 3.23 20.10
C GLU A 145 -4.63 2.22 18.95
N LYS A 146 -5.36 2.59 17.91
CA LYS A 146 -5.66 1.70 16.77
C LYS A 146 -4.45 1.41 15.87
N LEU A 147 -3.42 2.24 15.92
CA LEU A 147 -2.22 2.13 15.09
C LEU A 147 -0.99 1.62 15.85
N ARG A 148 -1.05 1.68 17.19
CA ARG A 148 0.05 1.24 18.06
C ARG A 148 0.53 -0.18 17.77
N LYS A 149 -0.40 -1.07 17.39
CA LYS A 149 -0.09 -2.47 17.04
C LYS A 149 0.94 -2.64 15.92
N TYR A 150 1.14 -1.63 15.06
CA TYR A 150 2.14 -1.68 13.98
C TYR A 150 3.57 -1.43 14.46
N ILE A 151 3.74 -0.99 15.69
CA ILE A 151 5.03 -0.57 16.24
C ILE A 151 5.37 -1.21 17.59
N ASN A 152 4.57 -2.16 18.05
CA ASN A 152 4.76 -2.81 19.37
C ASN A 152 6.08 -3.57 19.54
N LYS A 153 6.79 -3.88 18.45
CA LYS A 153 8.08 -4.58 18.52
C LYS A 153 9.26 -3.67 18.85
N TYR A 154 9.07 -2.36 18.76
CA TYR A 154 10.11 -1.38 19.06
C TYR A 154 9.77 -0.69 20.37
N GLU A 155 10.64 -0.85 21.37
CA GLU A 155 10.66 0.03 22.53
C GLU A 155 11.04 1.42 22.03
N LEU A 156 10.05 2.24 21.76
CA LEU A 156 10.26 3.65 21.46
C LEU A 156 10.85 4.28 22.73
N PRO A 157 12.02 4.92 22.69
CA PRO A 157 12.57 5.58 23.88
C PRO A 157 11.58 6.60 24.41
N GLU A 158 11.19 6.47 25.66
CA GLU A 158 10.05 7.18 26.23
C GLU A 158 10.16 8.70 26.22
N ASN A 159 11.34 9.30 26.07
CA ASN A 159 11.49 10.72 26.41
C ASN A 159 12.51 11.55 25.62
N ASN A 160 12.97 11.20 24.42
CA ASN A 160 13.97 12.09 23.81
C ASN A 160 13.83 12.19 22.28
N SER A 161 13.18 13.26 21.81
CA SER A 161 13.02 13.55 20.37
C SER A 161 14.36 13.75 19.66
N GLU A 162 15.40 14.23 20.35
CA GLU A 162 16.74 14.42 19.79
C GLU A 162 17.48 13.09 19.62
N TYR A 163 17.37 12.18 20.57
CA TYR A 163 18.02 10.85 20.51
C TYR A 163 17.46 10.01 19.37
N TRP A 164 16.18 10.14 19.08
CA TRP A 164 15.53 9.51 17.94
C TRP A 164 16.09 10.02 16.61
N TYR A 165 16.26 11.33 16.52
CA TYR A 165 16.74 11.96 15.30
C TYR A 165 18.21 11.58 15.03
N GLU A 166 19.04 11.52 16.05
CA GLU A 166 20.45 11.09 15.94
C GLU A 166 20.58 9.60 15.61
N SER A 167 19.84 8.73 16.29
CA SER A 167 19.81 7.29 15.99
C SER A 167 19.28 7.02 14.58
N TYR A 168 18.33 7.79 14.13
CA TYR A 168 17.77 7.77 12.80
C TYR A 168 18.80 8.16 11.74
N LEU A 169 19.57 9.21 11.95
CA LEU A 169 20.60 9.64 11.00
C LEU A 169 21.77 8.65 10.91
N ILE A 170 22.15 8.03 12.02
CA ILE A 170 23.27 7.09 12.11
C ILE A 170 22.90 5.70 11.55
N ASN A 171 21.65 5.26 11.77
CA ASN A 171 21.20 3.90 11.44
C ASN A 171 20.00 3.91 10.46
N TRP A 172 19.88 4.92 9.63
CA TRP A 172 18.75 5.09 8.70
C TRP A 172 18.39 3.82 7.95
N GLY A 173 19.36 3.15 7.34
CA GLY A 173 19.11 1.95 6.56
C GLY A 173 18.46 0.84 7.37
N SER A 174 19.01 0.51 8.53
CA SER A 174 18.48 -0.54 9.41
C SER A 174 17.12 -0.17 9.99
N PHE A 175 16.96 1.07 10.43
CA PHE A 175 15.73 1.57 11.01
C PHE A 175 14.59 1.62 9.96
N TYR A 176 14.89 2.11 8.77
CA TYR A 176 13.93 2.19 7.67
C TYR A 176 13.45 0.79 7.25
N HIS A 177 14.37 -0.17 7.14
CA HIS A 177 14.01 -1.53 6.73
C HIS A 177 13.27 -2.30 7.83
N SER A 178 13.60 -2.10 9.08
CA SER A 178 12.93 -2.82 10.16
C SER A 178 11.61 -2.15 10.56
N ALA A 179 11.64 -0.93 11.06
CA ALA A 179 10.47 -0.24 11.57
C ALA A 179 9.49 0.17 10.46
N GLY A 180 10.01 0.67 9.33
CA GLY A 180 9.19 1.02 8.17
C GLY A 180 8.52 -0.20 7.56
N GLY A 181 9.26 -1.30 7.42
CA GLY A 181 8.74 -2.54 6.90
C GLY A 181 7.61 -3.11 7.73
N GLU A 182 7.74 -3.12 9.06
CA GLU A 182 6.68 -3.63 9.96
C GLU A 182 5.44 -2.74 9.97
N LEU A 183 5.63 -1.42 10.00
CA LEU A 183 4.51 -0.48 9.89
C LEU A 183 3.72 -0.74 8.61
N VAL A 184 4.40 -0.78 7.47
CA VAL A 184 3.73 -0.91 6.17
C VAL A 184 3.15 -2.30 5.97
N GLU A 185 3.81 -3.37 6.47
CA GLU A 185 3.25 -4.72 6.48
C GLU A 185 1.92 -4.76 7.22
N GLY A 186 1.89 -4.29 8.47
CA GLY A 186 0.66 -4.27 9.27
C GLY A 186 -0.43 -3.39 8.65
N PHE A 187 -0.04 -2.25 8.12
CA PHE A 187 -0.96 -1.33 7.45
C PHE A 187 -1.51 -1.92 6.15
N LEU A 188 -0.71 -2.62 5.35
CA LEU A 188 -1.15 -3.32 4.14
C LEU A 188 -2.17 -4.43 4.48
N GLN A 189 -1.91 -5.22 5.53
CA GLN A 189 -2.82 -6.27 5.97
C GLN A 189 -4.19 -5.71 6.36
N ASP A 190 -4.21 -4.69 7.22
CA ASP A 190 -5.46 -4.09 7.67
C ASP A 190 -6.18 -3.33 6.54
N THR A 191 -5.45 -2.58 5.71
CA THR A 191 -6.01 -1.91 4.54
C THR A 191 -6.71 -2.91 3.62
N THR A 192 -6.04 -4.02 3.30
CA THR A 192 -6.62 -5.06 2.45
C THR A 192 -7.88 -5.67 3.07
N LYS A 193 -7.85 -5.95 4.38
CA LYS A 193 -9.00 -6.48 5.12
C LYS A 193 -10.18 -5.51 5.09
N GLU A 194 -9.96 -4.27 5.44
CA GLU A 194 -11.02 -3.24 5.52
C GLU A 194 -11.61 -2.94 4.13
N LEU A 195 -10.76 -2.86 3.10
CA LEU A 195 -11.22 -2.69 1.73
C LEU A 195 -12.05 -3.87 1.22
N LYS A 196 -11.68 -5.12 1.55
CA LYS A 196 -12.52 -6.29 1.21
C LYS A 196 -13.92 -6.17 1.80
N ILE A 197 -14.07 -5.60 3.01
CA ILE A 197 -15.38 -5.35 3.62
C ILE A 197 -16.16 -4.30 2.83
N VAL A 198 -15.56 -3.14 2.56
CA VAL A 198 -16.20 -2.06 1.77
C VAL A 198 -16.60 -2.58 0.39
N ILE A 199 -15.71 -3.31 -0.28
CA ILE A 199 -15.98 -3.89 -1.60
C ILE A 199 -17.14 -4.89 -1.52
N SER A 200 -17.21 -5.72 -0.49
CA SER A 200 -18.32 -6.69 -0.31
C SER A 200 -19.66 -6.03 0.00
N ASN A 201 -19.65 -4.85 0.58
CA ASN A 201 -20.85 -4.07 0.88
C ASN A 201 -21.33 -3.23 -0.31
N THR A 202 -20.54 -3.15 -1.39
CA THR A 202 -20.83 -2.31 -2.56
C THR A 202 -21.26 -3.17 -3.75
N LYS A 203 -22.30 -2.74 -4.47
CA LYS A 203 -22.71 -3.37 -5.74
C LYS A 203 -21.85 -2.80 -6.87
N TRP A 204 -20.72 -3.38 -7.13
CA TRP A 204 -19.86 -2.97 -8.25
C TRP A 204 -20.49 -3.32 -9.59
N GLN A 205 -20.64 -2.31 -10.45
CA GLN A 205 -21.07 -2.49 -11.82
C GLN A 205 -19.83 -2.40 -12.72
N GLY A 206 -19.24 -3.54 -13.06
CA GLY A 206 -18.08 -3.61 -13.95
C GLY A 206 -18.42 -4.39 -15.21
N ASP A 207 -18.20 -3.79 -16.38
CA ASP A 207 -18.10 -4.57 -17.63
C ASP A 207 -16.65 -5.07 -17.74
N GLU A 208 -16.45 -6.34 -17.41
CA GLU A 208 -15.12 -6.96 -17.41
C GLU A 208 -14.53 -7.10 -18.83
N SER A 209 -15.37 -7.01 -19.88
CA SER A 209 -14.96 -7.30 -21.25
C SER A 209 -13.85 -6.39 -21.78
N TRP A 210 -13.82 -5.13 -21.35
CA TRP A 210 -12.84 -4.14 -21.79
C TRP A 210 -11.46 -4.24 -21.12
N TRP A 211 -11.36 -4.97 -20.00
CA TRP A 211 -10.19 -4.96 -19.13
C TRP A 211 -9.58 -6.35 -18.89
N ILE A 212 -9.95 -7.34 -19.70
CA ILE A 212 -9.52 -8.75 -19.56
C ILE A 212 -7.99 -8.82 -19.43
N SER A 213 -7.25 -8.15 -20.33
CA SER A 213 -5.78 -8.20 -20.31
C SER A 213 -5.16 -7.60 -19.03
N LEU A 214 -5.75 -6.55 -18.46
CA LEU A 214 -5.27 -5.95 -17.22
C LEU A 214 -5.60 -6.83 -16.02
N LYS A 215 -6.77 -7.47 -16.04
CA LYS A 215 -7.15 -8.45 -15.02
C LYS A 215 -6.20 -9.65 -15.03
N GLU A 216 -5.89 -10.20 -16.20
CA GLU A 216 -4.93 -11.29 -16.36
C GLU A 216 -3.54 -10.91 -15.84
N GLN A 217 -3.08 -9.69 -16.09
CA GLN A 217 -1.82 -9.19 -15.56
C GLN A 217 -1.85 -9.04 -14.02
N TYR A 218 -2.98 -8.60 -13.46
CA TYR A 218 -3.17 -8.50 -12.02
C TYR A 218 -3.14 -9.90 -11.37
N ASP A 219 -3.92 -10.83 -11.90
CA ASP A 219 -4.00 -12.20 -11.40
C ASP A 219 -2.63 -12.91 -11.54
N SER A 220 -1.93 -12.70 -12.64
CA SER A 220 -0.59 -13.24 -12.87
C SER A 220 0.43 -12.68 -11.88
N PHE A 221 0.35 -11.40 -11.55
CA PHE A 221 1.25 -10.78 -10.56
C PHE A 221 1.09 -11.43 -9.18
N PHE A 222 -0.14 -11.61 -8.72
CA PHE A 222 -0.41 -12.17 -7.39
C PHE A 222 -0.25 -13.69 -7.31
N SER A 223 -0.39 -14.40 -8.43
CA SER A 223 -0.13 -15.84 -8.51
C SER A 223 1.34 -16.19 -8.72
N TYR A 224 2.20 -15.20 -9.02
CA TYR A 224 3.62 -15.43 -9.28
C TYR A 224 4.33 -15.89 -8.01
N GLU A 225 5.10 -16.97 -8.13
CA GLU A 225 5.96 -17.44 -7.05
C GLU A 225 7.26 -16.62 -7.00
N TRP A 226 7.32 -15.67 -6.06
CA TRP A 226 8.47 -14.81 -5.84
C TRP A 226 9.55 -15.56 -5.06
N SER A 227 10.42 -16.30 -5.75
CA SER A 227 11.57 -16.97 -5.15
C SER A 227 12.90 -16.39 -5.67
N ILE A 228 13.96 -16.52 -4.87
CA ILE A 228 15.29 -16.02 -5.26
C ILE A 228 15.73 -16.69 -6.56
N GLU A 229 15.53 -18.01 -6.69
CA GLU A 229 15.94 -18.79 -7.85
C GLU A 229 15.24 -18.33 -9.12
N LYS A 230 13.92 -18.10 -9.05
CA LYS A 230 13.14 -17.61 -10.20
C LYS A 230 13.54 -16.18 -10.59
N LEU A 231 13.78 -15.32 -9.60
CA LEU A 231 14.22 -13.95 -9.87
C LEU A 231 15.64 -13.93 -10.47
N GLN A 232 16.59 -14.70 -9.93
CA GLN A 232 17.94 -14.83 -10.50
C GLN A 232 17.90 -15.33 -11.94
N TYR A 233 17.13 -16.38 -12.20
CA TYR A 233 16.94 -16.90 -13.55
C TYR A 233 16.39 -15.85 -14.51
N SER A 234 15.39 -15.08 -14.08
CA SER A 234 14.81 -14.01 -14.89
C SER A 234 15.80 -12.88 -15.17
N PHE A 235 16.62 -12.50 -14.19
CA PHE A 235 17.68 -11.49 -14.35
C PHE A 235 18.79 -11.96 -15.30
N GLU A 236 19.21 -13.22 -15.20
CA GLU A 236 20.24 -13.79 -16.08
C GLU A 236 19.76 -13.86 -17.53
N ASN A 237 18.50 -14.23 -17.76
CA ASN A 237 17.92 -14.24 -19.11
C ASN A 237 17.77 -12.82 -19.68
N ALA A 238 17.26 -11.88 -18.91
CA ALA A 238 17.18 -10.49 -19.32
C ALA A 238 18.58 -9.93 -19.69
N ARG A 239 19.61 -10.29 -18.92
CA ARG A 239 21.00 -9.88 -19.21
C ARG A 239 21.53 -10.46 -20.53
N LYS A 240 21.17 -11.70 -20.88
CA LYS A 240 21.56 -12.31 -22.16
C LYS A 240 20.90 -11.61 -23.32
N ASP A 241 19.62 -11.26 -23.20
CA ASP A 241 18.86 -10.60 -24.23
C ASP A 241 19.31 -9.15 -24.48
N PHE A 242 19.76 -8.44 -23.44
CA PHE A 242 20.28 -7.06 -23.56
C PHE A 242 21.78 -7.00 -23.86
N GLY A 243 22.55 -8.07 -23.57
CA GLY A 243 23.97 -8.13 -23.83
C GLY A 243 24.35 -8.58 -25.25
N SER A 244 23.36 -9.01 -26.03
CA SER A 244 23.50 -9.44 -27.44
C SER A 244 23.16 -8.35 -28.46
N ARG A 245 22.95 -7.14 -28.00
CA ARG A 245 22.79 -5.93 -28.82
C ARG A 245 23.95 -4.98 -28.56
#